data_a4ad5d5677d15efafc73b063c79b27ef
#
_entry.id   a4ad5d5677d15efafc73b063c79b27ef
#
_cell.length_a   1.000
_cell.length_b   1.000
_cell.length_c   1.000
_cell.angle_alpha   90.00
_cell.angle_beta   90.00
_cell.angle_gamma   90.00
#
_symmetry.space_group_name_H-M   'P 1'
#
loop_
_entity.id
_entity.type
_entity.pdbx_description
1 polymer ?
#
loop_
_entity_poly.entity_id
_entity_poly.type
_entity_poly.pdbx_seq_one_letter_code
_entity_poly.pdbx_strand_id
1 'polypeptide(L)'
;MSVLALSTAGMAASAAHAVEETPAPAPAATVVDAASDSSGIDRNAAVTAVPGTVNEPGSISGIESSVAPGLYQTAYSPSRNSLYVTSAVGRPPVSQSSLIKLDADTLAYQNHAVPEIDPTAIDREGKPLEGARYAVYGVAVDDERGTVWVTNTRQNTVAVYDADTLKLIKQFDKDIVPHSRDVVIDAARDRAYVSSARSNKIAVFDTSTNTQLADITVGQDADDFSAMSLSLDEASGTLVTVSASSAKAAIIDVASGSATEVPLPAGVARASGVAYNPATGRIYIASQGSGDLVVVEKDGTVVNQVVTATGVKDAEGKDISSGALNVALDSVNSLVYVTNRNAGTITVHDLDGAVRQTIDAGRNPNHVEFDGRGNVYAVNKGGSRDGSTKNDYVQRFSLVAGASPGAAPDSSSAPTSGFTDPGGAAADPTSSSLSNGSSSAPVAVTFGAAAPGGATVAAAANSVPEVDQRGSSLARTGTSIGVGVVAAGLLLGGALLMRVRHCA
;
A
#
# COMPACT_ATOMS: atom_id res chain seq x y z
N MET A 1 47.06 28.71 -61.97
CA MET A 1 47.43 28.09 -63.25
C MET A 1 47.20 26.61 -63.13
N SER A 2 46.20 26.16 -63.88
CA SER A 2 46.15 24.99 -64.76
C SER A 2 46.06 23.62 -64.05
N VAL A 3 45.26 22.68 -64.44
CA VAL A 3 44.29 22.49 -65.52
C VAL A 3 43.44 21.28 -65.14
N LEU A 4 42.18 21.37 -65.55
CA LEU A 4 41.12 20.33 -65.61
C LEU A 4 41.61 19.09 -66.34
N ALA A 5 41.17 17.91 -65.94
CA ALA A 5 40.91 16.79 -66.82
C ALA A 5 39.70 15.97 -66.40
N LEU A 6 38.70 16.05 -67.22
CA LEU A 6 37.50 15.21 -67.29
C LEU A 6 37.89 13.90 -67.96
N SER A 7 37.41 12.76 -67.45
CA SER A 7 37.29 11.55 -68.28
C SER A 7 35.99 10.79 -67.96
N THR A 8 35.14 10.75 -68.96
CA THR A 8 33.92 9.99 -69.07
C THR A 8 34.22 8.54 -69.44
N ALA A 9 33.59 7.55 -68.79
CA ALA A 9 33.34 6.23 -69.30
C ALA A 9 32.22 5.62 -68.42
N GLY A 10 31.04 5.35 -68.89
CA GLY A 10 30.70 4.25 -69.74
C GLY A 10 29.75 3.36 -68.96
N MET A 11 28.44 3.53 -69.14
CA MET A 11 27.39 2.66 -68.58
C MET A 11 27.51 1.24 -69.12
N ALA A 12 27.49 0.22 -68.24
CA ALA A 12 27.07 -1.12 -68.57
C ALA A 12 26.04 -1.56 -67.57
N ALA A 13 24.79 -1.66 -68.05
CA ALA A 13 23.69 -2.23 -67.28
C ALA A 13 23.82 -3.75 -67.23
N SER A 14 23.97 -4.29 -66.01
CA SER A 14 23.85 -5.71 -65.76
C SER A 14 22.57 -5.95 -64.97
N ALA A 15 21.64 -6.64 -65.59
CA ALA A 15 20.41 -7.13 -64.96
C ALA A 15 20.75 -8.22 -63.96
N ALA A 16 20.63 -7.93 -62.69
CA ALA A 16 20.67 -8.95 -61.63
C ALA A 16 19.29 -9.42 -61.34
N HIS A 17 19.06 -10.71 -61.49
CA HIS A 17 17.86 -11.42 -61.08
C HIS A 17 17.68 -11.28 -59.57
N ALA A 18 16.53 -10.77 -59.13
CA ALA A 18 16.12 -10.82 -57.74
C ALA A 18 15.77 -12.29 -57.40
N VAL A 19 16.59 -12.88 -56.52
CA VAL A 19 16.26 -14.12 -55.84
C VAL A 19 15.36 -13.72 -54.69
N GLU A 20 14.11 -14.14 -54.70
CA GLU A 20 13.12 -13.98 -53.63
C GLU A 20 13.58 -14.83 -52.45
N GLU A 21 14.19 -14.20 -51.42
CA GLU A 21 14.53 -14.85 -50.15
C GLU A 21 13.22 -15.10 -49.39
N THR A 22 12.85 -16.37 -49.28
CA THR A 22 11.81 -16.82 -48.35
C THR A 22 12.21 -16.43 -46.92
N PRO A 23 11.38 -15.71 -46.13
CA PRO A 23 11.72 -15.37 -44.78
C PRO A 23 11.91 -16.64 -43.93
N ALA A 24 13.03 -16.69 -43.21
CA ALA A 24 13.31 -17.77 -42.26
C ALA A 24 12.18 -17.88 -41.25
N PRO A 25 11.74 -19.09 -40.87
CA PRO A 25 10.71 -19.26 -39.85
C PRO A 25 11.21 -18.60 -38.53
N ALA A 26 10.33 -17.81 -37.89
CA ALA A 26 10.56 -17.24 -36.58
C ALA A 26 11.02 -18.34 -35.61
N PRO A 27 12.01 -18.08 -34.75
CA PRO A 27 12.44 -19.05 -33.77
C PRO A 27 11.22 -19.44 -32.93
N ALA A 28 10.96 -20.74 -32.86
CA ALA A 28 9.95 -21.31 -31.97
C ALA A 28 10.19 -20.75 -30.57
N ALA A 29 9.12 -20.20 -29.96
CA ALA A 29 9.14 -19.82 -28.58
C ALA A 29 9.65 -21.02 -27.78
N THR A 30 10.83 -20.88 -27.20
CA THR A 30 11.36 -21.85 -26.25
C THR A 30 10.36 -21.91 -25.12
N VAL A 31 9.62 -23.00 -25.04
CA VAL A 31 8.92 -23.42 -23.82
C VAL A 31 10.03 -23.54 -22.78
N VAL A 32 10.10 -22.54 -21.90
CA VAL A 32 11.01 -22.60 -20.74
C VAL A 32 10.48 -23.75 -19.90
N ASP A 33 11.27 -24.80 -19.88
CA ASP A 33 11.05 -26.01 -19.11
C ASP A 33 10.69 -25.64 -17.66
N ALA A 34 9.68 -26.29 -17.10
CA ALA A 34 9.21 -26.11 -15.73
C ALA A 34 10.24 -26.70 -14.73
N ALA A 35 11.49 -26.23 -14.79
CA ALA A 35 12.41 -26.33 -13.69
C ALA A 35 11.82 -25.54 -12.52
N SER A 36 11.59 -26.17 -11.39
CA SER A 36 10.97 -25.63 -10.19
C SER A 36 11.47 -24.22 -9.90
N ASP A 37 10.67 -23.24 -10.29
CA ASP A 37 10.89 -21.83 -10.02
C ASP A 37 10.91 -21.66 -8.50
N SER A 38 12.04 -21.23 -7.96
CA SER A 38 12.24 -21.03 -6.52
C SER A 38 11.35 -19.90 -5.94
N SER A 39 10.49 -19.30 -6.76
CA SER A 39 9.57 -18.23 -6.34
C SER A 39 8.42 -18.73 -5.47
N GLY A 40 8.02 -20.01 -5.58
CA GLY A 40 6.85 -20.58 -4.91
C GLY A 40 5.52 -20.03 -5.42
N ILE A 41 5.48 -19.51 -6.65
CA ILE A 41 4.28 -18.97 -7.28
C ILE A 41 3.41 -20.09 -7.83
N ASP A 42 2.12 -20.08 -7.47
CA ASP A 42 1.10 -20.90 -8.09
C ASP A 42 0.41 -20.13 -9.23
N ARG A 43 0.83 -20.43 -10.47
CA ARG A 43 0.30 -19.78 -11.68
C ARG A 43 -1.15 -20.18 -12.00
N ASN A 44 -1.64 -21.23 -11.35
CA ASN A 44 -3.00 -21.76 -11.52
C ASN A 44 -3.83 -21.61 -10.22
N ALA A 45 -3.42 -20.72 -9.32
CA ALA A 45 -4.12 -20.49 -8.07
C ALA A 45 -5.62 -20.24 -8.33
N ALA A 46 -6.46 -20.99 -7.64
CA ALA A 46 -7.90 -20.81 -7.75
C ALA A 46 -8.33 -19.48 -7.14
N VAL A 47 -9.31 -18.84 -7.80
CA VAL A 47 -9.98 -17.65 -7.26
C VAL A 47 -11.28 -18.09 -6.62
N THR A 48 -11.47 -17.73 -5.37
CA THR A 48 -12.64 -18.09 -4.57
C THR A 48 -13.25 -16.86 -3.91
N ALA A 49 -14.49 -16.97 -3.42
CA ALA A 49 -15.08 -15.90 -2.61
C ALA A 49 -14.35 -15.80 -1.26
N VAL A 50 -14.16 -14.58 -0.78
CA VAL A 50 -13.63 -14.35 0.58
C VAL A 50 -14.66 -14.86 1.61
N PRO A 51 -14.26 -15.74 2.56
CA PRO A 51 -15.17 -16.29 3.55
C PRO A 51 -15.90 -15.21 4.33
N GLY A 52 -17.21 -15.41 4.55
CA GLY A 52 -18.05 -14.49 5.33
C GLY A 52 -18.48 -13.22 4.59
N THR A 53 -18.03 -13.00 3.36
CA THR A 53 -18.60 -11.93 2.51
C THR A 53 -19.88 -12.41 1.84
N VAL A 54 -20.84 -11.50 1.63
CA VAL A 54 -22.13 -11.80 1.03
C VAL A 54 -22.41 -10.88 -0.16
N ASN A 55 -23.17 -11.36 -1.12
CA ASN A 55 -23.55 -10.60 -2.32
C ASN A 55 -24.92 -9.93 -2.12
N GLU A 56 -25.11 -9.22 -1.01
CA GLU A 56 -26.33 -8.47 -0.73
C GLU A 56 -26.12 -6.98 -0.99
N PRO A 57 -27.13 -6.26 -1.51
CA PRO A 57 -27.03 -4.83 -1.73
C PRO A 57 -26.59 -4.06 -0.49
N GLY A 58 -25.54 -3.23 -0.63
CA GLY A 58 -24.96 -2.44 0.45
C GLY A 58 -23.96 -3.18 1.34
N SER A 59 -23.70 -4.48 1.07
CA SER A 59 -22.62 -5.22 1.72
C SER A 59 -21.32 -5.14 0.92
N ILE A 60 -20.20 -5.45 1.57
CA ILE A 60 -18.93 -5.67 0.89
C ILE A 60 -18.82 -7.15 0.51
N SER A 61 -18.63 -7.43 -0.77
CA SER A 61 -18.24 -8.75 -1.25
C SER A 61 -16.78 -8.80 -1.65
N GLY A 62 -16.19 -10.00 -1.72
CA GLY A 62 -14.78 -10.14 -2.07
C GLY A 62 -14.47 -11.47 -2.74
N ILE A 63 -13.38 -11.44 -3.53
CA ILE A 63 -12.72 -12.61 -4.09
C ILE A 63 -11.27 -12.68 -3.59
N GLU A 64 -10.69 -13.87 -3.56
CA GLU A 64 -9.31 -14.09 -3.12
C GLU A 64 -8.58 -15.14 -3.96
N SER A 65 -7.25 -15.01 -4.02
CA SER A 65 -6.37 -15.95 -4.69
C SER A 65 -5.09 -16.17 -3.86
N SER A 66 -4.69 -17.42 -3.67
CA SER A 66 -3.43 -17.79 -2.99
C SER A 66 -2.31 -18.00 -4.01
N VAL A 67 -1.87 -16.93 -4.64
CA VAL A 67 -0.92 -16.96 -5.77
C VAL A 67 0.53 -17.17 -5.34
N ALA A 68 0.92 -16.72 -4.15
CA ALA A 68 2.29 -16.82 -3.64
C ALA A 68 2.35 -16.70 -2.13
N PRO A 69 3.40 -17.25 -1.49
CA PRO A 69 3.66 -17.04 -0.07
C PRO A 69 4.32 -15.70 0.20
N GLY A 70 4.19 -15.18 1.41
CA GLY A 70 4.93 -14.00 1.88
C GLY A 70 4.48 -12.68 1.27
N LEU A 71 3.22 -12.56 0.89
CA LEU A 71 2.64 -11.36 0.28
C LEU A 71 2.81 -10.12 1.18
N TYR A 72 3.06 -8.95 0.56
CA TYR A 72 3.44 -7.77 1.35
C TYR A 72 2.63 -6.53 1.03
N GLN A 73 2.63 -6.02 -0.20
CA GLN A 73 1.87 -4.87 -0.67
C GLN A 73 1.36 -5.08 -2.08
N THR A 74 0.41 -4.23 -2.48
CA THR A 74 -0.17 -4.16 -3.82
C THR A 74 0.00 -2.77 -4.41
N ALA A 75 -0.01 -2.68 -5.75
CA ALA A 75 -0.13 -1.44 -6.51
C ALA A 75 -0.95 -1.68 -7.77
N TYR A 76 -1.99 -0.86 -7.95
CA TYR A 76 -2.90 -0.95 -9.09
C TYR A 76 -2.47 -0.06 -10.27
N SER A 77 -2.51 -0.60 -11.48
CA SER A 77 -2.28 0.11 -12.74
C SER A 77 -3.59 0.26 -13.51
N PRO A 78 -4.17 1.47 -13.58
CA PRO A 78 -5.41 1.71 -14.33
C PRO A 78 -5.26 1.49 -15.84
N SER A 79 -4.15 1.89 -16.46
CA SER A 79 -3.96 1.75 -17.91
C SER A 79 -3.78 0.29 -18.34
N ARG A 80 -3.27 -0.57 -17.46
CA ARG A 80 -3.00 -2.00 -17.70
C ARG A 80 -4.06 -2.93 -17.12
N ASN A 81 -4.97 -2.39 -16.32
CA ASN A 81 -5.89 -3.17 -15.49
C ASN A 81 -5.18 -4.30 -14.75
N SER A 82 -4.04 -4.00 -14.17
CA SER A 82 -3.16 -4.96 -13.52
C SER A 82 -2.87 -4.59 -12.09
N LEU A 83 -2.75 -5.60 -11.24
CA LEU A 83 -2.34 -5.47 -9.85
C LEU A 83 -0.91 -6.02 -9.70
N TYR A 84 0.00 -5.21 -9.23
CA TYR A 84 1.36 -5.64 -8.89
C TYR A 84 1.41 -5.96 -7.41
N VAL A 85 1.99 -7.13 -7.09
CA VAL A 85 2.01 -7.65 -5.72
C VAL A 85 3.44 -8.04 -5.37
N THR A 86 3.92 -7.61 -4.22
CA THR A 86 5.23 -8.00 -3.71
C THR A 86 5.14 -9.18 -2.75
N SER A 87 6.16 -10.03 -2.80
CA SER A 87 6.31 -11.20 -1.94
C SER A 87 7.73 -11.30 -1.40
N ALA A 88 7.85 -11.54 -0.10
CA ALA A 88 9.13 -11.81 0.57
C ALA A 88 8.91 -12.79 1.72
N VAL A 89 9.48 -13.99 1.61
CA VAL A 89 9.27 -15.10 2.55
C VAL A 89 10.36 -15.17 3.61
N GLY A 90 9.95 -15.28 4.84
CA GLY A 90 10.85 -15.56 5.95
C GLY A 90 11.58 -14.34 6.52
N ARG A 91 12.66 -14.64 7.24
CA ARG A 91 13.59 -13.67 7.84
C ARG A 91 14.89 -13.68 7.06
N PRO A 92 15.73 -12.62 7.15
CA PRO A 92 17.05 -12.64 6.51
C PRO A 92 17.86 -13.89 6.89
N PRO A 93 18.54 -14.49 5.90
CA PRO A 93 18.53 -14.13 4.48
C PRO A 93 17.18 -14.44 3.80
N VAL A 94 16.62 -13.47 3.04
CA VAL A 94 15.44 -13.71 2.24
C VAL A 94 15.89 -14.26 0.90
N SER A 95 15.70 -15.55 0.68
CA SER A 95 16.07 -16.26 -0.55
C SER A 95 14.90 -16.44 -1.51
N GLN A 96 13.65 -16.27 -1.02
CA GLN A 96 12.43 -16.37 -1.80
C GLN A 96 11.70 -15.03 -1.80
N SER A 97 11.61 -14.38 -2.96
CA SER A 97 10.95 -13.10 -3.15
C SER A 97 10.52 -12.94 -4.61
N SER A 98 9.41 -12.25 -4.85
CA SER A 98 8.87 -12.05 -6.20
C SER A 98 8.08 -10.75 -6.31
N LEU A 99 8.19 -10.09 -7.47
CA LEU A 99 7.24 -9.09 -7.94
C LEU A 99 6.27 -9.79 -8.89
N ILE A 100 4.98 -9.79 -8.60
CA ILE A 100 3.95 -10.56 -9.28
C ILE A 100 2.98 -9.59 -9.96
N LYS A 101 2.56 -9.91 -11.18
CA LYS A 101 1.53 -9.18 -11.94
C LYS A 101 0.30 -10.06 -12.06
N LEU A 102 -0.85 -9.54 -11.63
CA LEU A 102 -2.16 -10.18 -11.70
C LEU A 102 -3.10 -9.33 -12.55
N ASP A 103 -4.11 -9.95 -13.11
CA ASP A 103 -5.29 -9.24 -13.61
C ASP A 103 -6.06 -8.63 -12.42
N ALA A 104 -6.35 -7.35 -12.46
CA ALA A 104 -6.94 -6.65 -11.33
C ALA A 104 -8.39 -7.07 -11.06
N ASP A 105 -9.17 -7.41 -12.08
CA ASP A 105 -10.57 -7.76 -11.90
C ASP A 105 -10.77 -9.19 -11.42
N THR A 106 -9.94 -10.11 -11.90
CA THR A 106 -10.08 -11.55 -11.65
C THR A 106 -9.05 -12.14 -10.70
N LEU A 107 -8.00 -11.40 -10.34
CA LEU A 107 -6.83 -11.86 -9.60
C LEU A 107 -6.06 -13.01 -10.28
N ALA A 108 -6.31 -13.24 -11.57
CA ALA A 108 -5.61 -14.27 -12.34
C ALA A 108 -4.14 -13.88 -12.54
N TYR A 109 -3.25 -14.87 -12.41
CA TYR A 109 -1.83 -14.68 -12.65
C TYR A 109 -1.55 -14.26 -14.11
N GLN A 110 -0.68 -13.26 -14.29
CA GLN A 110 -0.21 -12.79 -15.59
C GLN A 110 1.30 -13.00 -15.78
N ASN A 111 2.11 -12.54 -14.85
CA ASN A 111 3.57 -12.59 -14.94
C ASN A 111 4.22 -12.46 -13.55
N HIS A 112 5.53 -12.73 -13.44
CA HIS A 112 6.32 -12.40 -12.26
C HIS A 112 7.80 -12.21 -12.59
N ALA A 113 8.51 -11.51 -11.71
CA ALA A 113 9.96 -11.42 -11.68
C ALA A 113 10.49 -11.91 -10.33
N VAL A 114 11.60 -12.64 -10.36
CA VAL A 114 12.37 -13.01 -9.19
C VAL A 114 13.52 -12.01 -9.05
N PRO A 115 13.60 -11.23 -7.97
CA PRO A 115 14.69 -10.28 -7.78
C PRO A 115 16.07 -10.94 -7.79
N GLU A 116 17.07 -10.21 -8.23
CA GLU A 116 18.44 -10.70 -8.29
C GLU A 116 19.00 -11.07 -6.91
N ILE A 117 20.00 -11.95 -6.89
CA ILE A 117 20.77 -12.26 -5.70
C ILE A 117 21.60 -11.05 -5.32
N ASP A 118 21.63 -10.69 -4.04
CA ASP A 118 22.55 -9.70 -3.47
C ASP A 118 23.91 -10.38 -3.19
N PRO A 119 24.91 -10.21 -4.05
CA PRO A 119 26.20 -10.90 -3.90
C PRO A 119 27.02 -10.36 -2.72
N THR A 120 26.58 -9.26 -2.13
CA THR A 120 27.27 -8.59 -1.01
C THR A 120 26.53 -8.75 0.31
N ALA A 121 25.48 -9.60 0.34
CA ALA A 121 24.76 -9.89 1.57
C ALA A 121 25.62 -10.63 2.57
N ILE A 122 25.70 -10.11 3.79
CA ILE A 122 26.45 -10.70 4.91
C ILE A 122 25.55 -10.84 6.14
N ASP A 123 25.86 -11.79 7.01
CA ASP A 123 25.25 -11.91 8.33
C ASP A 123 25.86 -10.91 9.33
N ARG A 124 25.46 -11.03 10.60
CA ARG A 124 25.97 -10.14 11.68
C ARG A 124 27.44 -10.33 12.00
N GLU A 125 27.97 -11.49 11.68
CA GLU A 125 29.35 -11.89 11.87
C GLU A 125 30.23 -11.56 10.64
N GLY A 126 29.64 -10.96 9.58
CA GLY A 126 30.33 -10.60 8.32
C GLY A 126 30.51 -11.77 7.35
N LYS A 127 29.84 -12.92 7.58
CA LYS A 127 29.90 -14.07 6.68
C LYS A 127 28.91 -13.89 5.53
N PRO A 128 29.29 -14.25 4.28
CA PRO A 128 28.37 -14.20 3.13
C PRO A 128 27.07 -14.99 3.36
N LEU A 129 25.95 -14.39 3.01
CA LEU A 129 24.62 -15.00 3.02
C LEU A 129 24.30 -15.48 1.60
N GLU A 130 24.61 -16.75 1.32
CA GLU A 130 24.35 -17.36 0.02
C GLU A 130 22.85 -17.35 -0.32
N GLY A 131 22.51 -16.98 -1.56
CA GLY A 131 21.14 -16.97 -2.06
C GLY A 131 20.25 -15.84 -1.54
N ALA A 132 20.78 -14.92 -0.73
CA ALA A 132 20.03 -13.73 -0.32
C ALA A 132 19.71 -12.86 -1.52
N ARG A 133 18.46 -12.37 -1.64
CA ARG A 133 17.97 -11.57 -2.76
C ARG A 133 17.71 -10.13 -2.35
N TYR A 134 17.67 -9.23 -3.33
CA TYR A 134 17.09 -7.90 -3.20
C TYR A 134 15.57 -8.04 -3.02
N ALA A 135 15.15 -8.48 -1.84
CA ALA A 135 13.77 -8.83 -1.56
C ALA A 135 12.83 -7.61 -1.63
N VAL A 136 11.70 -7.75 -2.33
CA VAL A 136 10.74 -6.67 -2.58
C VAL A 136 9.64 -6.61 -1.52
N TYR A 137 9.28 -5.38 -1.09
CA TYR A 137 8.31 -5.15 -0.02
C TYR A 137 7.26 -4.10 -0.40
N GLY A 138 7.58 -2.79 -0.36
CA GLY A 138 6.73 -1.72 -0.85
C GLY A 138 6.66 -1.72 -2.37
N VAL A 139 5.55 -1.25 -2.94
CA VAL A 139 5.37 -1.19 -4.40
C VAL A 139 4.49 -0.02 -4.79
N ALA A 140 4.83 0.65 -5.89
CA ALA A 140 3.99 1.64 -6.57
C ALA A 140 4.19 1.55 -8.09
N VAL A 141 3.22 2.03 -8.85
CA VAL A 141 3.25 2.04 -10.31
C VAL A 141 3.31 3.48 -10.82
N ASP A 142 4.29 3.77 -11.67
CA ASP A 142 4.27 4.92 -12.56
C ASP A 142 3.61 4.47 -13.86
N ASP A 143 2.33 4.72 -13.95
CA ASP A 143 1.50 4.23 -15.06
C ASP A 143 1.80 4.97 -16.38
N GLU A 144 2.19 6.23 -16.28
CA GLU A 144 2.57 7.06 -17.44
C GLU A 144 3.89 6.59 -18.05
N ARG A 145 4.89 6.24 -17.21
CA ARG A 145 6.19 5.75 -17.67
C ARG A 145 6.25 4.26 -17.87
N GLY A 146 5.22 3.53 -17.45
CA GLY A 146 5.19 2.09 -17.51
C GLY A 146 6.24 1.44 -16.64
N THR A 147 6.45 1.96 -15.42
CA THR A 147 7.43 1.41 -14.48
C THR A 147 6.81 1.04 -13.14
N VAL A 148 7.37 0.03 -12.49
CA VAL A 148 7.00 -0.41 -11.14
C VAL A 148 8.18 -0.17 -10.22
N TRP A 149 7.97 0.63 -9.19
CA TRP A 149 8.93 0.96 -8.16
C TRP A 149 8.72 0.06 -6.95
N VAL A 150 9.80 -0.53 -6.43
CA VAL A 150 9.73 -1.40 -5.25
C VAL A 150 10.77 -0.99 -4.21
N THR A 151 10.44 -1.20 -2.94
CA THR A 151 11.41 -1.03 -1.85
C THR A 151 12.11 -2.35 -1.55
N ASN A 152 13.44 -2.31 -1.43
CA ASN A 152 14.26 -3.42 -0.94
C ASN A 152 14.66 -3.13 0.51
N THR A 153 13.71 -3.29 1.44
CA THR A 153 13.83 -2.86 2.84
C THR A 153 15.08 -3.39 3.54
N ARG A 154 15.49 -4.63 3.20
CA ARG A 154 16.64 -5.29 3.84
C ARG A 154 17.98 -4.76 3.37
N GLN A 155 18.04 -4.30 2.14
CA GLN A 155 19.21 -3.68 1.53
C GLN A 155 19.19 -2.15 1.64
N ASN A 156 18.16 -1.56 2.29
CA ASN A 156 18.01 -0.12 2.46
C ASN A 156 18.05 0.64 1.11
N THR A 157 17.33 0.12 0.10
CA THR A 157 17.35 0.66 -1.26
C THR A 157 16.02 0.48 -1.96
N VAL A 158 15.96 0.83 -3.24
CA VAL A 158 14.82 0.69 -4.13
C VAL A 158 15.24 0.10 -5.46
N ALA A 159 14.28 -0.45 -6.21
CA ALA A 159 14.48 -0.91 -7.57
C ALA A 159 13.30 -0.52 -8.47
N VAL A 160 13.56 -0.44 -9.78
CA VAL A 160 12.59 -0.10 -10.82
C VAL A 160 12.51 -1.23 -11.82
N TYR A 161 11.31 -1.65 -12.12
CA TYR A 161 11.00 -2.69 -13.10
C TYR A 161 10.11 -2.12 -14.21
N ASP A 162 10.19 -2.70 -15.38
CA ASP A 162 9.27 -2.46 -16.47
C ASP A 162 7.89 -3.06 -16.14
N ALA A 163 6.82 -2.28 -16.27
CA ALA A 163 5.49 -2.69 -15.84
C ALA A 163 4.86 -3.80 -16.71
N ASP A 164 5.28 -3.95 -17.95
CA ASP A 164 4.73 -4.95 -18.85
C ASP A 164 5.47 -6.28 -18.78
N THR A 165 6.80 -6.21 -18.78
CA THR A 165 7.67 -7.38 -18.82
C THR A 165 8.21 -7.83 -17.49
N LEU A 166 8.14 -6.98 -16.47
CA LEU A 166 8.75 -7.13 -15.15
C LEU A 166 10.28 -7.30 -15.19
N LYS A 167 10.92 -6.84 -16.27
CA LYS A 167 12.38 -6.80 -16.33
C LYS A 167 12.91 -5.69 -15.46
N LEU A 168 14.00 -5.97 -14.73
CA LEU A 168 14.71 -4.97 -13.94
C LEU A 168 15.28 -3.88 -14.86
N ILE A 169 14.89 -2.62 -14.62
CA ILE A 169 15.43 -1.44 -15.28
C ILE A 169 16.59 -0.88 -14.48
N LYS A 170 16.40 -0.73 -13.15
CA LYS A 170 17.38 -0.13 -12.25
C LYS A 170 17.33 -0.76 -10.88
N GLN A 171 18.45 -1.24 -10.38
CA GLN A 171 18.71 -1.48 -8.97
C GLN A 171 19.54 -0.32 -8.45
N PHE A 172 19.05 0.42 -7.47
CA PHE A 172 19.84 1.49 -6.85
C PHE A 172 20.86 0.91 -5.86
N ASP A 173 21.86 1.75 -5.51
CA ASP A 173 22.87 1.37 -4.55
C ASP A 173 22.26 1.06 -3.18
N LYS A 174 22.95 0.20 -2.42
CA LYS A 174 22.53 -0.15 -1.05
C LYS A 174 22.70 1.04 -0.11
N ASP A 175 21.94 1.02 0.97
CA ASP A 175 22.01 1.94 2.10
C ASP A 175 21.66 3.40 1.78
N ILE A 176 20.97 3.67 0.67
CA ILE A 176 20.52 5.01 0.28
C ILE A 176 19.19 5.42 0.95
N VAL A 177 18.35 4.45 1.35
CA VAL A 177 17.08 4.69 2.07
C VAL A 177 16.99 3.76 3.28
N PRO A 178 17.43 4.18 4.48
CA PRO A 178 17.46 3.32 5.66
C PRO A 178 16.10 2.69 5.97
N HIS A 179 15.99 1.37 5.83
CA HIS A 179 14.76 0.62 6.03
C HIS A 179 13.60 1.17 5.16
N SER A 180 13.85 1.32 3.85
CA SER A 180 12.85 1.74 2.88
C SER A 180 11.55 0.97 3.10
N ARG A 181 10.42 1.70 3.30
CA ARG A 181 9.18 1.07 3.77
C ARG A 181 8.08 1.13 2.73
N ASP A 182 7.72 2.31 2.30
CA ASP A 182 6.61 2.57 1.40
C ASP A 182 7.07 3.46 0.26
N VAL A 183 6.38 3.43 -0.86
CA VAL A 183 6.67 4.23 -2.04
C VAL A 183 5.38 4.71 -2.68
N VAL A 184 5.35 5.98 -3.11
CA VAL A 184 4.26 6.56 -3.90
C VAL A 184 4.81 7.33 -5.08
N ILE A 185 4.06 7.38 -6.17
CA ILE A 185 4.43 8.06 -7.42
C ILE A 185 3.62 9.35 -7.56
N ASP A 186 4.31 10.40 -7.95
CA ASP A 186 3.77 11.68 -8.39
C ASP A 186 4.14 11.82 -9.87
N ALA A 187 3.30 11.28 -10.74
CA ALA A 187 3.54 11.27 -12.17
C ALA A 187 3.54 12.70 -12.75
N ALA A 188 2.67 13.57 -12.22
CA ALA A 188 2.58 14.96 -12.65
C ALA A 188 3.87 15.77 -12.42
N ARG A 189 4.71 15.34 -11.45
CA ARG A 189 5.98 16.02 -11.11
C ARG A 189 7.21 15.18 -11.41
N ASP A 190 7.06 14.02 -12.04
CA ASP A 190 8.15 13.07 -12.29
C ASP A 190 8.88 12.64 -11.02
N ARG A 191 8.15 12.29 -9.96
CA ARG A 191 8.73 11.96 -8.66
C ARG A 191 8.24 10.64 -8.09
N ALA A 192 9.15 9.94 -7.40
CA ALA A 192 8.83 8.88 -6.47
C ALA A 192 9.28 9.31 -5.08
N TYR A 193 8.38 9.17 -4.09
CA TYR A 193 8.67 9.42 -2.68
C TYR A 193 8.74 8.10 -1.95
N VAL A 194 9.81 7.88 -1.20
CA VAL A 194 10.06 6.64 -0.46
C VAL A 194 10.27 6.94 1.01
N SER A 195 9.42 6.37 1.87
CA SER A 195 9.55 6.53 3.31
C SER A 195 10.67 5.67 3.90
N SER A 196 11.26 6.16 4.97
CA SER A 196 12.34 5.49 5.70
C SER A 196 11.92 5.24 7.15
N ALA A 197 11.67 3.97 7.50
CA ALA A 197 11.22 3.62 8.85
C ALA A 197 12.33 3.67 9.92
N ARG A 198 13.53 4.14 9.57
CA ARG A 198 14.68 4.35 10.48
C ARG A 198 15.35 5.70 10.29
N SER A 199 14.65 6.62 9.66
CA SER A 199 15.13 7.96 9.42
C SER A 199 13.94 8.91 9.43
N ASN A 200 14.21 10.17 9.73
CA ASN A 200 13.24 11.26 9.62
C ASN A 200 13.18 11.84 8.20
N LYS A 201 13.51 11.04 7.18
CA LYS A 201 13.57 11.49 5.80
C LYS A 201 12.60 10.73 4.91
N ILE A 202 12.10 11.42 3.91
CA ILE A 202 11.46 10.86 2.74
C ILE A 202 12.46 11.01 1.60
N ALA A 203 12.94 9.89 1.06
CA ALA A 203 13.83 9.91 -0.09
C ALA A 203 13.04 10.26 -1.35
N VAL A 204 13.61 11.10 -2.20
CA VAL A 204 12.98 11.59 -3.43
C VAL A 204 13.77 11.11 -4.63
N PHE A 205 13.09 10.59 -5.63
CA PHE A 205 13.69 10.15 -6.88
C PHE A 205 13.01 10.83 -8.06
N ASP A 206 13.77 11.09 -9.09
CA ASP A 206 13.27 11.51 -10.40
C ASP A 206 12.93 10.25 -11.21
N THR A 207 11.64 10.08 -11.57
CA THR A 207 11.15 8.88 -12.27
C THR A 207 11.48 8.91 -13.77
N SER A 208 11.78 10.09 -14.34
CA SER A 208 12.14 10.23 -15.75
C SER A 208 13.59 9.83 -16.02
N THR A 209 14.47 10.04 -15.04
CA THR A 209 15.92 9.76 -15.16
C THR A 209 16.37 8.58 -14.29
N ASN A 210 15.51 8.09 -13.39
CA ASN A 210 15.85 7.09 -12.38
C ASN A 210 17.06 7.52 -11.54
N THR A 211 17.06 8.76 -11.01
CA THR A 211 18.12 9.30 -10.17
C THR A 211 17.57 9.77 -8.83
N GLN A 212 18.36 9.62 -7.76
CA GLN A 212 17.99 10.16 -6.45
C GLN A 212 18.20 11.67 -6.42
N LEU A 213 17.25 12.37 -5.80
CA LEU A 213 17.27 13.80 -5.54
C LEU A 213 17.53 14.09 -4.06
N ALA A 214 17.42 15.37 -3.66
CA ALA A 214 17.51 15.75 -2.27
C ALA A 214 16.30 15.23 -1.47
N ASP A 215 16.55 14.62 -0.32
CA ASP A 215 15.53 14.11 0.58
C ASP A 215 14.72 15.25 1.21
N ILE A 216 13.44 14.96 1.52
CA ILE A 216 12.61 15.81 2.38
C ILE A 216 12.83 15.36 3.83
N THR A 217 13.10 16.32 4.74
CA THR A 217 13.28 16.05 6.16
C THR A 217 11.99 16.33 6.93
N VAL A 218 11.58 15.39 7.80
CA VAL A 218 10.41 15.50 8.66
C VAL A 218 10.84 15.34 10.11
N GLY A 219 10.49 16.31 10.97
CA GLY A 219 10.94 16.28 12.38
C GLY A 219 12.44 16.52 12.53
N GLN A 220 12.96 16.27 13.73
CA GLN A 220 14.34 16.56 14.09
C GLN A 220 15.29 15.40 13.76
N ASP A 221 14.90 14.19 14.16
CA ASP A 221 15.65 12.94 13.94
C ASP A 221 14.71 11.72 13.86
N ALA A 222 15.27 10.52 13.79
CA ALA A 222 14.50 9.29 13.68
C ALA A 222 13.72 8.91 14.96
N ASP A 223 14.13 9.38 16.12
CA ASP A 223 13.42 9.16 17.40
C ASP A 223 12.22 10.11 17.50
N ASP A 224 12.33 11.31 16.95
CA ASP A 224 11.25 12.27 16.82
C ASP A 224 10.25 11.90 15.73
N PHE A 225 10.73 11.51 14.54
CA PHE A 225 9.87 11.12 13.44
C PHE A 225 10.47 9.96 12.61
N SER A 226 9.81 8.81 12.62
CA SER A 226 10.20 7.62 11.84
C SER A 226 9.11 7.32 10.82
N ALA A 227 9.33 7.75 9.56
CA ALA A 227 8.29 7.75 8.52
C ALA A 227 7.87 6.34 8.11
N MET A 228 6.55 6.07 8.15
CA MET A 228 5.96 4.78 7.81
C MET A 228 5.27 4.80 6.44
N SER A 229 3.95 4.70 6.40
CA SER A 229 3.20 4.74 5.13
C SER A 229 3.09 6.16 4.59
N LEU A 230 2.84 6.25 3.30
CA LEU A 230 2.67 7.47 2.54
C LEU A 230 1.27 7.50 1.92
N SER A 231 0.68 8.69 1.86
CA SER A 231 -0.54 8.95 1.10
C SER A 231 -0.37 10.26 0.34
N LEU A 232 -0.48 10.23 -0.98
CA LEU A 232 -0.27 11.37 -1.86
C LEU A 232 -1.59 11.80 -2.50
N ASP A 233 -1.90 13.08 -2.39
CA ASP A 233 -2.82 13.77 -3.29
C ASP A 233 -2.00 14.46 -4.38
N GLU A 234 -1.87 13.81 -5.52
CA GLU A 234 -1.08 14.29 -6.65
C GLU A 234 -1.57 15.65 -7.16
N ALA A 235 -2.90 15.86 -7.18
CA ALA A 235 -3.50 17.08 -7.71
C ALA A 235 -3.05 18.33 -6.93
N SER A 236 -3.03 18.28 -5.60
CA SER A 236 -2.56 19.39 -4.76
C SER A 236 -1.07 19.34 -4.45
N GLY A 237 -0.40 18.20 -4.67
CA GLY A 237 0.97 17.99 -4.21
C GLY A 237 1.07 17.86 -2.69
N THR A 238 0.03 17.33 -2.06
CA THR A 238 0.03 17.07 -0.61
C THR A 238 0.41 15.63 -0.34
N LEU A 239 1.56 15.42 0.30
CA LEU A 239 2.01 14.11 0.78
C LEU A 239 1.82 14.03 2.29
N VAL A 240 1.21 12.95 2.77
CA VAL A 240 0.97 12.73 4.20
C VAL A 240 1.69 11.45 4.64
N THR A 241 2.30 11.50 5.82
CA THR A 241 2.95 10.35 6.44
C THR A 241 2.69 10.31 7.95
N VAL A 242 2.99 9.19 8.59
CA VAL A 242 2.86 8.99 10.03
C VAL A 242 4.16 8.48 10.64
N SER A 243 4.36 8.76 11.92
CA SER A 243 5.54 8.33 12.66
C SER A 243 5.28 7.05 13.45
N ALA A 244 6.20 6.08 13.35
CA ALA A 244 6.20 4.90 14.23
C ALA A 244 6.86 5.17 15.60
N SER A 245 7.70 6.19 15.69
CA SER A 245 8.45 6.52 16.92
C SER A 245 7.72 7.50 17.84
N SER A 246 6.82 8.32 17.30
CA SER A 246 6.07 9.32 18.06
C SER A 246 4.59 9.37 17.64
N ALA A 247 3.73 9.95 18.49
CA ALA A 247 2.33 10.16 18.17
C ALA A 247 2.15 11.40 17.28
N LYS A 248 2.65 11.31 16.04
CA LYS A 248 2.62 12.39 15.06
C LYS A 248 2.27 11.86 13.66
N ALA A 249 1.59 12.70 12.90
CA ALA A 249 1.55 12.66 11.43
C ALA A 249 2.29 13.87 10.88
N ALA A 250 2.56 13.90 9.59
CA ALA A 250 3.11 15.06 8.92
C ALA A 250 2.44 15.27 7.58
N ILE A 251 2.16 16.54 7.26
CA ILE A 251 1.69 17.00 5.95
C ILE A 251 2.85 17.69 5.27
N ILE A 252 3.16 17.26 4.06
CA ILE A 252 4.30 17.73 3.28
C ILE A 252 3.77 18.36 1.98
N ASP A 253 4.17 19.60 1.73
CA ASP A 253 4.03 20.22 0.41
C ASP A 253 5.21 19.75 -0.45
N VAL A 254 4.95 18.94 -1.46
CA VAL A 254 6.02 18.33 -2.27
C VAL A 254 6.73 19.33 -3.17
N ALA A 255 6.10 20.47 -3.49
CA ALA A 255 6.70 21.51 -4.33
C ALA A 255 7.79 22.28 -3.57
N SER A 256 7.56 22.59 -2.30
CA SER A 256 8.52 23.31 -1.45
C SER A 256 9.39 22.36 -0.60
N GLY A 257 9.00 21.11 -0.43
CA GLY A 257 9.61 20.17 0.52
C GLY A 257 9.34 20.51 1.98
N SER A 258 8.39 21.43 2.25
CA SER A 258 8.06 21.85 3.63
C SER A 258 7.17 20.81 4.30
N ALA A 259 7.56 20.37 5.51
CA ALA A 259 6.79 19.45 6.33
C ALA A 259 6.18 20.17 7.55
N THR A 260 4.90 19.93 7.80
CA THR A 260 4.17 20.39 8.99
C THR A 260 3.75 19.19 9.80
N GLU A 261 4.19 19.13 11.05
CA GLU A 261 3.79 18.05 11.96
C GLU A 261 2.36 18.25 12.46
N VAL A 262 1.62 17.16 12.56
CA VAL A 262 0.25 17.09 13.07
C VAL A 262 0.27 16.21 14.32
N PRO A 263 -0.05 16.75 15.51
CA PRO A 263 -0.09 15.95 16.73
C PRO A 263 -1.26 14.94 16.68
N LEU A 264 -1.02 13.74 17.16
CA LEU A 264 -2.03 12.71 17.31
C LEU A 264 -2.48 12.59 18.78
N PRO A 265 -3.68 12.04 19.04
CA PRO A 265 -4.17 11.88 20.41
C PRO A 265 -3.22 11.08 21.29
N ALA A 266 -3.25 11.41 22.59
CA ALA A 266 -2.52 10.63 23.59
C ALA A 266 -2.98 9.16 23.58
N GLY A 267 -2.02 8.23 23.63
CA GLY A 267 -2.29 6.80 23.58
C GLY A 267 -2.14 6.18 22.19
N VAL A 268 -2.10 6.98 21.12
CA VAL A 268 -1.73 6.50 19.79
C VAL A 268 -0.27 6.02 19.82
N ALA A 269 -0.05 4.78 19.47
CA ALA A 269 1.27 4.17 19.54
C ALA A 269 1.59 3.40 18.26
N ARG A 270 2.78 3.62 17.69
CA ARG A 270 3.25 2.96 16.50
C ARG A 270 2.26 3.12 15.33
N ALA A 271 1.90 4.37 15.02
CA ALA A 271 1.14 4.67 13.81
C ALA A 271 1.89 4.13 12.59
N SER A 272 1.19 3.45 11.69
CA SER A 272 1.83 2.70 10.61
C SER A 272 1.18 2.88 9.25
N GLY A 273 -0.14 2.98 9.17
CA GLY A 273 -0.89 3.24 7.95
C GLY A 273 -1.47 4.64 7.93
N VAL A 274 -1.55 5.26 6.76
CA VAL A 274 -2.16 6.57 6.56
C VAL A 274 -2.92 6.64 5.24
N ALA A 275 -4.08 7.28 5.25
CA ALA A 275 -4.82 7.70 4.06
C ALA A 275 -5.28 9.16 4.24
N TYR A 276 -5.17 9.95 3.18
CA TYR A 276 -5.57 11.35 3.17
C TYR A 276 -6.80 11.54 2.27
N ASN A 277 -7.78 12.28 2.76
CA ASN A 277 -8.96 12.64 1.98
C ASN A 277 -8.86 14.11 1.54
N PRO A 278 -8.50 14.40 0.29
CA PRO A 278 -8.34 15.78 -0.17
C PRO A 278 -9.65 16.57 -0.18
N ALA A 279 -10.81 15.89 -0.34
CA ALA A 279 -12.12 16.53 -0.37
C ALA A 279 -12.53 17.12 0.99
N THR A 280 -12.12 16.48 2.10
CA THR A 280 -12.43 16.92 3.47
C THR A 280 -11.24 17.49 4.21
N GLY A 281 -10.02 17.19 3.79
CA GLY A 281 -8.78 17.49 4.50
C GLY A 281 -8.48 16.52 5.64
N ARG A 282 -9.27 15.46 5.85
CA ARG A 282 -9.10 14.50 6.93
C ARG A 282 -7.97 13.52 6.67
N ILE A 283 -7.32 13.12 7.76
CA ILE A 283 -6.26 12.11 7.77
C ILE A 283 -6.76 10.92 8.57
N TYR A 284 -6.73 9.75 7.96
CA TYR A 284 -7.09 8.45 8.55
C TYR A 284 -5.81 7.70 8.89
N ILE A 285 -5.68 7.26 10.12
CA ILE A 285 -4.43 6.69 10.64
C ILE A 285 -4.72 5.35 11.30
N ALA A 286 -4.06 4.30 10.81
CA ALA A 286 -4.03 3.00 11.46
C ALA A 286 -2.87 2.95 12.46
N SER A 287 -3.19 2.72 13.74
CA SER A 287 -2.22 2.65 14.83
C SER A 287 -2.00 1.20 15.27
N GLN A 288 -0.87 0.63 14.90
CA GLN A 288 -0.59 -0.78 15.18
C GLN A 288 -0.46 -1.08 16.67
N GLY A 289 0.13 -0.15 17.43
CA GLY A 289 0.39 -0.36 18.85
C GLY A 289 -0.87 -0.27 19.69
N SER A 290 -1.71 0.73 19.47
CA SER A 290 -2.97 0.92 20.21
C SER A 290 -4.16 0.14 19.61
N GLY A 291 -4.11 -0.20 18.32
CA GLY A 291 -5.17 -0.94 17.64
C GLY A 291 -6.35 -0.08 17.19
N ASP A 292 -6.09 1.20 16.93
CA ASP A 292 -7.12 2.19 16.61
C ASP A 292 -7.08 2.60 15.14
N LEU A 293 -8.25 2.94 14.61
CA LEU A 293 -8.40 3.92 13.53
C LEU A 293 -8.57 5.29 14.18
N VAL A 294 -7.69 6.23 13.84
CA VAL A 294 -7.73 7.62 14.29
C VAL A 294 -8.07 8.49 13.10
N VAL A 295 -9.07 9.36 13.23
CA VAL A 295 -9.47 10.32 12.22
C VAL A 295 -9.21 11.72 12.77
N VAL A 296 -8.36 12.49 12.08
CA VAL A 296 -8.02 13.86 12.48
C VAL A 296 -8.16 14.83 11.32
N GLU A 297 -8.40 16.09 11.64
CA GLU A 297 -8.26 17.22 10.72
C GLU A 297 -6.77 17.58 10.53
N LYS A 298 -6.45 18.44 9.57
CA LYS A 298 -5.07 18.88 9.28
C LYS A 298 -4.36 19.55 10.45
N ASP A 299 -5.09 20.13 11.38
CA ASP A 299 -4.55 20.80 12.57
C ASP A 299 -4.38 19.86 13.79
N GLY A 300 -4.74 18.57 13.63
CA GLY A 300 -4.70 17.57 14.69
C GLY A 300 -5.99 17.49 15.52
N THR A 301 -7.03 18.28 15.19
CA THR A 301 -8.34 18.14 15.84
C THR A 301 -8.87 16.73 15.60
N VAL A 302 -9.19 16.02 16.68
CA VAL A 302 -9.68 14.64 16.62
C VAL A 302 -11.14 14.63 16.20
N VAL A 303 -11.43 14.00 15.06
CA VAL A 303 -12.80 13.71 14.61
C VAL A 303 -13.32 12.46 15.32
N ASN A 304 -12.50 11.38 15.33
CA ASN A 304 -12.84 10.14 16.00
C ASN A 304 -11.58 9.31 16.30
N GLN A 305 -11.68 8.43 17.29
CA GLN A 305 -10.70 7.39 17.59
C GLN A 305 -11.45 6.12 17.97
N VAL A 306 -11.31 5.07 17.15
CA VAL A 306 -12.09 3.84 17.27
C VAL A 306 -11.16 2.63 17.35
N VAL A 307 -11.32 1.84 18.42
CA VAL A 307 -10.68 0.52 18.52
C VAL A 307 -11.28 -0.40 17.45
N THR A 308 -10.43 -0.89 16.55
CA THR A 308 -10.87 -1.65 15.36
C THR A 308 -11.29 -3.08 15.67
N ALA A 309 -10.75 -3.69 16.73
CA ALA A 309 -11.21 -4.98 17.26
C ALA A 309 -10.82 -5.15 18.72
N THR A 310 -11.68 -5.81 19.50
CA THR A 310 -11.47 -6.13 20.92
C THR A 310 -11.39 -7.63 21.16
N GLY A 311 -10.91 -8.05 22.33
CA GLY A 311 -10.83 -9.46 22.71
C GLY A 311 -9.76 -10.26 21.97
N VAL A 312 -8.81 -9.58 21.32
CA VAL A 312 -7.70 -10.21 20.61
C VAL A 312 -6.68 -10.74 21.63
N LYS A 313 -6.30 -11.99 21.47
CA LYS A 313 -5.36 -12.69 22.36
C LYS A 313 -4.09 -13.10 21.62
N ASP A 314 -2.94 -13.05 22.31
CA ASP A 314 -1.72 -13.70 21.84
C ASP A 314 -1.75 -15.24 22.08
N ALA A 315 -0.65 -15.92 21.75
CA ALA A 315 -0.53 -17.36 21.93
C ALA A 315 -0.58 -17.81 23.41
N GLU A 316 -0.28 -16.91 24.32
CA GLU A 316 -0.30 -17.12 25.77
C GLU A 316 -1.65 -16.74 26.39
N GLY A 317 -2.61 -16.26 25.60
CA GLY A 317 -3.96 -15.88 26.02
C GLY A 317 -4.07 -14.47 26.63
N LYS A 318 -3.03 -13.64 26.53
CA LYS A 318 -2.98 -12.26 26.99
C LYS A 318 -3.69 -11.34 25.99
N ASP A 319 -4.42 -10.35 26.50
CA ASP A 319 -5.03 -9.32 25.66
C ASP A 319 -3.97 -8.49 24.95
N ILE A 320 -4.13 -8.34 23.64
CA ILE A 320 -3.28 -7.50 22.77
C ILE A 320 -4.15 -6.61 21.90
N SER A 321 -3.53 -5.56 21.30
CA SER A 321 -4.23 -4.70 20.36
C SER A 321 -4.67 -5.47 19.11
N SER A 322 -5.69 -4.97 18.38
CA SER A 322 -6.10 -5.50 17.08
C SER A 322 -4.94 -5.52 16.06
N GLY A 323 -3.96 -4.64 16.26
CA GLY A 323 -2.84 -4.45 15.35
C GLY A 323 -3.24 -3.74 14.06
N ALA A 324 -4.03 -2.66 14.15
CA ALA A 324 -4.43 -1.83 13.01
C ALA A 324 -3.18 -1.36 12.25
N LEU A 325 -2.93 -1.88 11.04
CA LEU A 325 -1.63 -1.79 10.39
C LEU A 325 -1.60 -0.86 9.18
N ASN A 326 -2.61 -0.97 8.32
CA ASN A 326 -2.71 -0.18 7.09
C ASN A 326 -4.14 0.30 6.89
N VAL A 327 -4.31 1.37 6.14
CA VAL A 327 -5.61 2.00 5.88
C VAL A 327 -5.68 2.46 4.43
N ALA A 328 -6.84 2.26 3.79
CA ALA A 328 -7.16 2.80 2.47
C ALA A 328 -8.50 3.53 2.51
N LEU A 329 -8.59 4.62 1.76
CA LEU A 329 -9.79 5.42 1.57
C LEU A 329 -10.41 5.08 0.21
N ASP A 330 -11.58 4.47 0.21
CA ASP A 330 -12.46 4.35 -0.95
C ASP A 330 -13.30 5.64 -1.06
N SER A 331 -12.79 6.58 -1.83
CA SER A 331 -13.45 7.89 -2.02
C SER A 331 -14.72 7.79 -2.88
N VAL A 332 -14.88 6.74 -3.67
CA VAL A 332 -16.07 6.50 -4.51
C VAL A 332 -17.27 6.10 -3.65
N ASN A 333 -17.07 5.18 -2.73
CA ASN A 333 -18.12 4.67 -1.86
C ASN A 333 -18.17 5.34 -0.48
N SER A 334 -17.24 6.29 -0.21
CA SER A 334 -17.11 6.98 1.09
C SER A 334 -16.86 6.01 2.25
N LEU A 335 -15.94 5.05 2.04
CA LEU A 335 -15.58 4.02 3.00
C LEU A 335 -14.07 4.05 3.32
N VAL A 336 -13.73 3.60 4.52
CA VAL A 336 -12.35 3.47 5.00
C VAL A 336 -12.12 2.03 5.40
N TYR A 337 -11.09 1.39 4.85
CA TYR A 337 -10.73 0.00 5.11
C TYR A 337 -9.47 -0.04 5.98
N VAL A 338 -9.50 -0.82 7.06
CA VAL A 338 -8.36 -0.96 7.98
C VAL A 338 -8.00 -2.43 8.15
N THR A 339 -6.73 -2.78 7.88
CA THR A 339 -6.22 -4.12 8.20
C THR A 339 -5.89 -4.24 9.68
N ASN A 340 -6.38 -5.28 10.34
CA ASN A 340 -6.15 -5.59 11.76
C ASN A 340 -5.31 -6.85 11.87
N ARG A 341 -4.01 -6.67 11.87
CA ARG A 341 -3.02 -7.74 11.73
C ARG A 341 -3.15 -8.84 12.78
N ASN A 342 -3.34 -8.46 14.04
CA ASN A 342 -3.41 -9.42 15.15
C ASN A 342 -4.80 -10.06 15.23
N ALA A 343 -5.86 -9.30 14.87
CA ALA A 343 -7.23 -9.81 14.85
C ALA A 343 -7.51 -10.70 13.63
N GLY A 344 -6.73 -10.58 12.54
CA GLY A 344 -6.98 -11.32 11.29
C GLY A 344 -8.16 -10.79 10.49
N THR A 345 -8.54 -9.52 10.68
CA THR A 345 -9.72 -8.94 10.06
C THR A 345 -9.39 -7.68 9.26
N ILE A 346 -10.28 -7.33 8.33
CA ILE A 346 -10.39 -5.98 7.77
C ILE A 346 -11.67 -5.38 8.30
N THR A 347 -11.59 -4.20 8.92
CA THR A 347 -12.78 -3.43 9.31
C THR A 347 -13.04 -2.34 8.29
N VAL A 348 -14.31 -2.19 7.92
CA VAL A 348 -14.81 -1.17 7.00
C VAL A 348 -15.56 -0.13 7.83
N HIS A 349 -15.21 1.13 7.63
CA HIS A 349 -15.76 2.27 8.38
C HIS A 349 -16.36 3.28 7.43
N ASP A 350 -17.21 4.16 7.93
CA ASP A 350 -17.58 5.38 7.23
C ASP A 350 -16.49 6.47 7.38
N LEU A 351 -16.69 7.61 6.74
CA LEU A 351 -15.72 8.72 6.77
C LEU A 351 -15.58 9.38 8.16
N ASP A 352 -16.51 9.14 9.08
CA ASP A 352 -16.42 9.58 10.48
C ASP A 352 -15.77 8.52 11.39
N GLY A 353 -15.36 7.38 10.82
CA GLY A 353 -14.65 6.31 11.52
C GLY A 353 -15.57 5.27 12.16
N ALA A 354 -16.90 5.36 12.05
CA ALA A 354 -17.80 4.34 12.62
C ALA A 354 -17.73 3.04 11.83
N VAL A 355 -17.63 1.89 12.52
CA VAL A 355 -17.55 0.57 11.91
C VAL A 355 -18.85 0.23 11.19
N ARG A 356 -18.76 -0.18 9.94
CA ARG A 356 -19.88 -0.63 9.09
C ARG A 356 -19.89 -2.13 8.93
N GLN A 357 -18.72 -2.74 8.72
CA GLN A 357 -18.57 -4.18 8.52
C GLN A 357 -17.22 -4.66 9.03
N THR A 358 -17.16 -5.92 9.47
CA THR A 358 -15.91 -6.62 9.76
C THR A 358 -15.83 -7.85 8.88
N ILE A 359 -14.70 -8.02 8.19
CA ILE A 359 -14.44 -9.09 7.24
C ILE A 359 -13.31 -9.97 7.82
N ASP A 360 -13.49 -11.28 7.80
CA ASP A 360 -12.41 -12.22 8.08
C ASP A 360 -11.46 -12.22 6.88
N ALA A 361 -10.30 -11.62 7.06
CA ALA A 361 -9.29 -11.49 6.02
C ALA A 361 -8.16 -12.53 6.14
N GLY A 362 -8.34 -13.51 7.02
CA GLY A 362 -7.30 -14.49 7.33
C GLY A 362 -6.18 -13.93 8.22
N ARG A 363 -5.09 -14.69 8.36
CA ARG A 363 -4.01 -14.34 9.29
C ARG A 363 -3.14 -13.21 8.79
N ASN A 364 -2.82 -12.26 9.67
CA ASN A 364 -1.90 -11.15 9.42
C ASN A 364 -2.20 -10.34 8.14
N PRO A 365 -3.41 -9.77 7.95
CA PRO A 365 -3.64 -8.83 6.88
C PRO A 365 -2.62 -7.69 6.97
N ASN A 366 -1.94 -7.41 5.86
CA ASN A 366 -0.74 -6.57 5.87
C ASN A 366 -0.90 -5.25 5.13
N HIS A 367 -1.67 -5.23 4.05
CA HIS A 367 -1.83 -4.05 3.22
C HIS A 367 -3.24 -3.96 2.64
N VAL A 368 -3.73 -2.74 2.45
CA VAL A 368 -4.93 -2.41 1.67
C VAL A 368 -4.62 -1.24 0.74
N GLU A 369 -5.23 -1.25 -0.44
CA GLU A 369 -5.10 -0.22 -1.46
C GLU A 369 -6.41 -0.02 -2.20
N PHE A 370 -6.72 1.22 -2.56
CA PHE A 370 -7.90 1.63 -3.32
C PHE A 370 -7.54 1.87 -4.79
N ASP A 371 -8.34 1.37 -5.74
CA ASP A 371 -8.08 1.45 -7.18
C ASP A 371 -8.63 2.71 -7.87
N GLY A 372 -9.25 3.63 -7.13
CA GLY A 372 -9.92 4.80 -7.71
C GLY A 372 -11.28 4.51 -8.35
N ARG A 373 -11.74 3.25 -8.40
CA ARG A 373 -12.97 2.81 -9.08
C ARG A 373 -14.00 2.16 -8.17
N GLY A 374 -13.75 2.09 -6.87
CA GLY A 374 -14.63 1.47 -5.88
C GLY A 374 -14.24 0.05 -5.51
N ASN A 375 -13.04 -0.42 -5.89
CA ASN A 375 -12.49 -1.67 -5.40
C ASN A 375 -11.32 -1.41 -4.46
N VAL A 376 -11.19 -2.28 -3.47
CA VAL A 376 -10.07 -2.28 -2.51
C VAL A 376 -9.37 -3.62 -2.59
N TYR A 377 -8.05 -3.58 -2.78
CA TYR A 377 -7.20 -4.77 -2.76
C TYR A 377 -6.54 -4.90 -1.41
N ALA A 378 -6.39 -6.13 -0.94
CA ALA A 378 -5.67 -6.44 0.27
C ALA A 378 -4.77 -7.64 0.08
N VAL A 379 -3.73 -7.74 0.92
CA VAL A 379 -2.93 -8.94 1.06
C VAL A 379 -2.83 -9.33 2.51
N ASN A 380 -2.86 -10.64 2.78
CA ASN A 380 -2.52 -11.18 4.08
C ASN A 380 -1.24 -12.03 4.01
N LYS A 381 -0.61 -12.20 5.15
CA LYS A 381 0.66 -12.91 5.28
C LYS A 381 0.55 -14.01 6.32
N GLY A 382 -0.36 -14.96 6.06
CA GLY A 382 -0.79 -15.93 7.04
C GLY A 382 0.21 -17.02 7.39
N GLY A 383 0.94 -17.53 6.39
CA GLY A 383 1.72 -18.74 6.52
C GLY A 383 3.21 -18.59 6.79
N SER A 384 3.76 -17.40 6.68
CA SER A 384 5.22 -17.19 6.60
C SER A 384 6.03 -17.47 7.89
N ARG A 385 5.39 -17.80 9.00
CA ARG A 385 6.10 -18.11 10.27
C ARG A 385 6.33 -19.59 10.50
N ASP A 386 5.44 -20.42 9.98
CA ASP A 386 5.47 -21.89 10.17
C ASP A 386 5.88 -22.66 8.92
N GLY A 387 6.34 -21.94 7.86
CA GLY A 387 6.68 -22.54 6.57
C GLY A 387 5.46 -22.98 5.75
N SER A 388 4.25 -22.76 6.26
CA SER A 388 3.01 -23.02 5.54
C SER A 388 2.72 -21.88 4.58
N THR A 389 2.62 -22.18 3.29
CA THR A 389 2.35 -21.20 2.20
C THR A 389 0.87 -21.13 1.84
N LYS A 390 0.02 -21.91 2.52
CA LYS A 390 -1.36 -22.16 2.08
C LYS A 390 -2.39 -21.10 2.48
N ASN A 391 -2.00 -20.04 3.19
CA ASN A 391 -2.93 -19.06 3.75
C ASN A 391 -2.51 -17.61 3.50
N ASP A 392 -1.75 -17.37 2.44
CA ASP A 392 -1.39 -16.03 2.01
C ASP A 392 -2.26 -15.71 0.78
N TYR A 393 -3.12 -14.69 0.89
CA TYR A 393 -4.09 -14.35 -0.13
C TYR A 393 -3.90 -12.92 -0.63
N VAL A 394 -4.08 -12.75 -1.94
CA VAL A 394 -4.46 -11.47 -2.53
C VAL A 394 -5.97 -11.43 -2.56
N GLN A 395 -6.57 -10.37 -2.05
CA GLN A 395 -8.02 -10.20 -1.93
C GLN A 395 -8.45 -8.93 -2.66
N ARG A 396 -9.63 -8.96 -3.28
CA ARG A 396 -10.29 -7.80 -3.86
C ARG A 396 -11.69 -7.68 -3.28
N PHE A 397 -12.01 -6.50 -2.79
CA PHE A 397 -13.30 -6.16 -2.19
C PHE A 397 -14.01 -5.09 -3.00
N SER A 398 -15.32 -5.18 -3.10
CA SER A 398 -16.17 -4.15 -3.71
C SER A 398 -17.51 -4.04 -3.00
N LEU A 399 -18.08 -2.84 -2.98
CA LEU A 399 -19.42 -2.61 -2.49
C LEU A 399 -20.44 -3.19 -3.48
N VAL A 400 -21.33 -4.06 -3.02
CA VAL A 400 -22.43 -4.59 -3.83
C VAL A 400 -23.45 -3.47 -4.06
N ALA A 401 -23.64 -3.07 -5.32
CA ALA A 401 -24.60 -2.03 -5.67
C ALA A 401 -26.01 -2.39 -5.19
N GLY A 402 -26.68 -1.45 -4.55
CA GLY A 402 -28.11 -1.57 -4.26
C GLY A 402 -28.91 -1.66 -5.57
N ALA A 403 -29.98 -2.44 -5.59
CA ALA A 403 -30.92 -2.38 -6.70
C ALA A 403 -31.41 -0.93 -6.81
N SER A 404 -31.20 -0.31 -7.98
CA SER A 404 -31.71 1.05 -8.23
C SER A 404 -33.22 1.05 -7.95
N PRO A 405 -33.76 1.90 -7.05
CA PRO A 405 -35.20 1.97 -6.89
C PRO A 405 -35.78 2.60 -8.15
N GLY A 406 -36.31 1.79 -9.07
CA GLY A 406 -37.07 2.31 -10.20
C GLY A 406 -36.68 1.81 -11.57
N ALA A 407 -36.75 0.52 -11.82
CA ALA A 407 -37.28 0.00 -13.07
C ALA A 407 -38.55 -0.77 -12.65
N ALA A 408 -39.69 -0.12 -12.74
CA ALA A 408 -40.95 -0.82 -12.71
C ALA A 408 -40.90 -1.95 -13.76
N PRO A 409 -41.35 -3.17 -13.47
CA PRO A 409 -41.37 -4.23 -14.48
C PRO A 409 -42.21 -3.73 -15.65
N ASP A 410 -41.60 -3.74 -16.84
CA ASP A 410 -42.25 -3.43 -18.09
C ASP A 410 -43.41 -4.41 -18.28
N SER A 411 -44.62 -3.96 -17.94
CA SER A 411 -45.88 -4.74 -18.07
C SER A 411 -46.33 -4.65 -19.52
N SER A 412 -45.50 -5.08 -20.48
CA SER A 412 -45.90 -5.25 -21.88
C SER A 412 -45.59 -6.66 -22.37
N SER A 413 -46.36 -7.61 -21.83
CA SER A 413 -46.64 -8.87 -22.55
C SER A 413 -47.97 -9.42 -22.13
N ALA A 414 -49.04 -8.76 -22.57
CA ALA A 414 -50.35 -9.38 -22.67
C ALA A 414 -50.49 -10.03 -24.08
N PRO A 415 -51.01 -11.24 -24.15
CA PRO A 415 -51.21 -11.90 -25.46
C PRO A 415 -52.34 -11.25 -26.23
N THR A 416 -52.05 -10.86 -27.46
CA THR A 416 -53.01 -10.47 -28.47
C THR A 416 -54.00 -11.58 -28.76
N SER A 417 -55.27 -11.42 -28.35
CA SER A 417 -56.40 -12.09 -28.99
C SER A 417 -57.19 -11.06 -29.79
N GLY A 418 -57.23 -11.24 -31.05
CA GLY A 418 -57.92 -10.37 -32.00
C GLY A 418 -59.41 -10.38 -31.84
N PHE A 419 -60.03 -9.21 -31.99
CA PHE A 419 -61.42 -9.08 -32.48
C PHE A 419 -61.55 -7.78 -33.27
N THR A 420 -62.22 -7.87 -34.39
CA THR A 420 -62.47 -6.91 -35.47
C THR A 420 -63.47 -5.82 -35.06
N ASP A 421 -63.22 -4.62 -35.55
CA ASP A 421 -63.92 -3.41 -35.92
C ASP A 421 -65.49 -3.51 -36.09
N PRO A 422 -66.32 -2.41 -36.11
CA PRO A 422 -66.02 -1.04 -36.56
C PRO A 422 -66.78 0.13 -35.85
N GLY A 423 -66.30 1.32 -36.06
CA GLY A 423 -67.18 2.50 -36.31
C GLY A 423 -67.26 3.64 -35.31
N GLY A 424 -66.83 4.83 -35.68
CA GLY A 424 -67.56 6.06 -35.40
C GLY A 424 -66.83 7.20 -34.69
N ALA A 425 -66.31 8.09 -35.50
CA ALA A 425 -66.40 9.57 -35.47
C ALA A 425 -65.99 10.43 -34.23
N ALA A 426 -64.96 11.21 -34.42
CA ALA A 426 -64.81 12.67 -34.24
C ALA A 426 -65.19 13.37 -32.93
N ALA A 427 -64.20 14.06 -32.38
CA ALA A 427 -64.11 15.50 -32.17
C ALA A 427 -63.02 15.87 -31.14
N ASP A 428 -62.08 16.65 -31.62
CA ASP A 428 -61.22 17.61 -30.87
C ASP A 428 -62.05 18.92 -30.61
N PRO A 429 -61.65 19.94 -29.85
CA PRO A 429 -60.39 20.28 -29.14
C PRO A 429 -60.56 21.04 -27.80
N THR A 430 -59.46 21.53 -27.32
CA THR A 430 -59.20 22.78 -26.55
C THR A 430 -58.75 22.65 -25.08
N SER A 431 -57.49 22.98 -24.91
CA SER A 431 -56.83 24.08 -24.16
C SER A 431 -57.08 24.26 -22.66
N SER A 432 -56.01 24.43 -21.98
CA SER A 432 -55.56 25.51 -21.07
C SER A 432 -54.98 25.02 -19.75
N SER A 433 -53.74 25.16 -19.53
CA SER A 433 -52.93 26.08 -18.66
C SER A 433 -53.38 26.28 -17.22
N LEU A 434 -52.34 26.26 -16.38
CA LEU A 434 -51.99 27.04 -15.16
C LEU A 434 -51.67 26.17 -13.93
N SER A 435 -50.41 26.10 -13.58
CA SER A 435 -49.62 26.76 -12.50
C SER A 435 -50.16 26.71 -11.08
N ASN A 436 -49.20 26.42 -10.21
CA ASN A 436 -48.94 26.79 -8.80
C ASN A 436 -48.69 25.50 -7.94
N GLY A 437 -47.57 25.29 -7.32
CA GLY A 437 -46.81 26.16 -6.41
C GLY A 437 -47.21 25.80 -4.96
N SER A 438 -46.43 25.01 -4.26
CA SER A 438 -46.29 25.21 -2.80
C SER A 438 -45.11 24.44 -2.22
N SER A 439 -44.28 25.21 -1.58
CA SER A 439 -43.21 24.85 -0.64
C SER A 439 -43.73 24.16 0.60
N SER A 440 -42.98 23.21 1.16
CA SER A 440 -43.03 22.94 2.58
C SER A 440 -41.63 22.69 3.13
N ALA A 441 -41.28 23.51 4.12
CA ALA A 441 -40.05 23.56 4.87
C ALA A 441 -39.93 22.37 5.88
N PRO A 442 -38.70 22.10 6.40
CA PRO A 442 -38.43 20.97 7.27
C PRO A 442 -38.89 21.24 8.72
N VAL A 443 -39.37 20.19 9.35
CA VAL A 443 -39.71 20.15 10.77
C VAL A 443 -38.45 19.90 11.58
N ALA A 444 -38.11 20.84 12.47
CA ALA A 444 -37.09 20.68 13.48
C ALA A 444 -37.61 19.84 14.65
N VAL A 445 -36.92 18.77 15.00
CA VAL A 445 -37.13 18.04 16.24
C VAL A 445 -36.04 18.44 17.24
N THR A 446 -36.43 19.17 18.26
CA THR A 446 -35.66 19.53 19.43
C THR A 446 -35.58 18.37 20.41
N PHE A 447 -34.38 17.88 20.75
CA PHE A 447 -34.19 17.06 21.93
C PHE A 447 -33.55 17.89 23.05
N GLY A 448 -34.22 17.82 24.20
CA GLY A 448 -33.88 18.57 25.39
C GLY A 448 -32.62 18.07 26.06
N ALA A 449 -31.88 19.03 26.61
CA ALA A 449 -30.69 18.85 27.42
C ALA A 449 -31.02 18.30 28.80
N ALA A 450 -30.28 17.30 29.28
CA ALA A 450 -30.16 16.94 30.69
C ALA A 450 -28.69 17.23 31.13
N ALA A 451 -28.56 18.00 32.19
CA ALA A 451 -27.32 18.49 32.76
C ALA A 451 -26.65 17.46 33.71
N PRO A 452 -25.37 17.66 34.09
CA PRO A 452 -24.45 16.63 34.50
C PRO A 452 -24.38 16.44 36.03
N GLY A 453 -24.20 15.18 36.45
CA GLY A 453 -23.79 14.85 37.80
C GLY A 453 -22.28 14.58 37.85
N GLY A 454 -21.55 15.40 38.58
CA GLY A 454 -20.14 15.23 38.78
C GLY A 454 -19.80 14.05 39.69
N ALA A 455 -18.75 13.33 39.35
CA ALA A 455 -17.97 12.50 40.28
C ALA A 455 -16.50 12.65 39.95
N THR A 456 -15.81 13.33 40.82
CA THR A 456 -14.34 13.39 40.93
C THR A 456 -13.81 12.00 41.29
N VAL A 457 -12.93 11.43 40.47
CA VAL A 457 -12.10 10.29 40.87
C VAL A 457 -10.64 10.67 40.70
N ALA A 458 -9.89 10.50 41.79
CA ALA A 458 -8.51 10.84 41.94
C ALA A 458 -7.60 10.03 41.00
N ALA A 459 -6.59 10.72 40.45
CA ALA A 459 -5.50 10.14 39.70
C ALA A 459 -4.62 9.27 40.62
N ALA A 460 -4.56 7.97 40.34
CA ALA A 460 -3.50 7.11 40.84
C ALA A 460 -2.53 6.84 39.70
N ALA A 461 -1.30 7.32 39.87
CA ALA A 461 -0.18 7.00 38.98
C ALA A 461 0.18 5.52 39.15
N ASN A 462 -0.10 4.70 38.15
CA ASN A 462 0.42 3.35 38.07
C ASN A 462 1.53 3.30 37.01
N SER A 463 2.74 3.12 37.50
CA SER A 463 3.91 2.68 36.72
C SER A 463 3.60 1.32 36.08
N VAL A 464 3.56 1.28 34.76
CA VAL A 464 3.39 0.04 33.98
C VAL A 464 4.75 -0.63 33.84
N PRO A 465 4.93 -1.90 34.22
CA PRO A 465 6.16 -2.62 33.97
C PRO A 465 6.34 -2.90 32.48
N GLU A 466 7.55 -2.71 32.01
CA GLU A 466 8.02 -3.02 30.66
C GLU A 466 7.90 -4.51 30.39
N VAL A 467 6.94 -4.93 29.58
CA VAL A 467 6.72 -6.32 29.19
C VAL A 467 7.48 -6.62 27.91
N ASP A 468 8.47 -7.50 28.03
CA ASP A 468 9.25 -8.10 26.94
C ASP A 468 8.31 -8.83 25.93
N GLN A 469 7.88 -8.16 24.87
CA GLN A 469 7.06 -8.77 23.82
C GLN A 469 7.93 -9.57 22.84
N ARG A 470 8.21 -10.81 23.16
CA ARG A 470 8.70 -11.80 22.21
C ARG A 470 7.55 -12.25 21.31
N GLY A 471 7.38 -11.58 20.20
CA GLY A 471 6.45 -12.12 19.18
C GLY A 471 5.77 -11.06 18.34
N SER A 472 6.44 -10.61 17.32
CA SER A 472 6.04 -9.74 16.19
C SER A 472 6.72 -8.38 16.14
N SER A 473 8.03 -8.33 16.33
CA SER A 473 8.77 -7.15 15.91
C SER A 473 9.05 -7.24 14.40
N LEU A 474 8.69 -6.22 13.65
CA LEU A 474 9.50 -5.79 12.54
C LEU A 474 10.95 -5.87 13.02
N ALA A 475 11.78 -6.73 12.42
CA ALA A 475 13.07 -7.12 12.94
C ALA A 475 13.86 -5.89 13.44
N ARG A 476 14.03 -5.78 14.75
CA ARG A 476 15.06 -4.93 15.34
C ARG A 476 16.41 -5.51 14.95
N THR A 477 17.04 -4.98 13.95
CA THR A 477 18.47 -5.05 13.73
C THR A 477 19.04 -3.68 14.10
N GLY A 478 19.28 -3.48 15.35
CA GLY A 478 19.97 -2.31 15.88
C GLY A 478 20.83 -2.77 17.03
N THR A 479 22.14 -2.63 16.88
CA THR A 479 23.18 -2.85 17.87
C THR A 479 22.90 -1.97 19.11
N SER A 480 22.43 -2.58 20.20
CA SER A 480 22.65 -1.98 21.51
C SER A 480 23.99 -2.48 22.03
N ILE A 481 24.97 -1.58 22.10
CA ILE A 481 26.19 -1.78 22.89
C ILE A 481 25.74 -1.71 24.35
N GLY A 482 25.60 -2.87 24.96
CA GLY A 482 25.39 -3.00 26.40
C GLY A 482 26.68 -2.63 27.12
N VAL A 483 26.74 -1.45 27.70
CA VAL A 483 27.73 -1.14 28.75
C VAL A 483 27.23 -1.83 30.02
N GLY A 484 27.77 -3.00 30.32
CA GLY A 484 27.61 -3.66 31.59
C GLY A 484 28.41 -2.90 32.65
N VAL A 485 27.71 -2.19 33.53
CA VAL A 485 28.30 -1.70 34.76
C VAL A 485 28.30 -2.84 35.76
N VAL A 486 29.45 -3.48 35.95
CA VAL A 486 29.73 -4.33 37.09
C VAL A 486 30.23 -3.40 38.19
N ALA A 487 29.40 -3.15 39.19
CA ALA A 487 29.83 -2.57 40.46
C ALA A 487 30.46 -3.66 41.33
N ALA A 488 31.76 -3.61 41.49
CA ALA A 488 32.44 -4.26 42.58
C ALA A 488 33.49 -3.27 43.13
N GLY A 489 33.26 -2.78 44.36
CA GLY A 489 34.18 -1.92 45.09
C GLY A 489 35.42 -2.68 45.51
N LEU A 490 36.51 -1.92 45.65
CA LEU A 490 37.39 -1.84 46.85
C LEU A 490 38.68 -1.07 46.53
N LEU A 491 38.82 0.06 47.13
CA LEU A 491 39.94 0.68 47.85
C LEU A 491 41.40 0.40 47.46
N LEU A 492 42.15 1.53 47.42
CA LEU A 492 43.52 1.78 47.82
C LEU A 492 44.62 1.83 46.70
N GLY A 493 45.11 3.04 46.57
CA GLY A 493 46.54 3.30 46.74
C GLY A 493 47.35 3.64 45.53
N GLY A 494 47.84 4.82 45.43
CA GLY A 494 49.21 5.02 44.95
C GLY A 494 49.41 5.85 43.70
N ALA A 495 49.82 7.00 43.92
CA ALA A 495 50.43 8.07 43.17
C ALA A 495 51.44 7.66 42.06
N LEU A 496 51.57 8.57 41.11
CA LEU A 496 52.78 9.22 40.61
C LEU A 496 53.12 9.05 39.11
N LEU A 497 53.25 10.24 38.51
CA LEU A 497 54.19 10.72 37.51
C LEU A 497 54.01 10.38 35.99
N MET A 498 53.61 11.47 35.36
CA MET A 498 54.27 12.15 34.19
C MET A 498 55.22 11.33 33.25
N ARG A 499 54.96 11.37 31.97
CA ARG A 499 55.79 12.14 31.03
C ARG A 499 55.31 12.08 29.56
N VAL A 500 55.32 13.25 29.01
CA VAL A 500 55.23 13.72 27.64
C VAL A 500 56.32 13.11 26.72
N ARG A 501 55.94 12.87 25.42
CA ARG A 501 56.66 13.20 24.15
C ARG A 501 56.00 12.44 23.02
N HIS A 502 55.42 13.07 22.06
CA HIS A 502 55.84 13.76 20.82
C HIS A 502 56.62 12.90 19.84
N CYS A 503 56.09 12.96 18.58
CA CYS A 503 56.69 12.66 17.24
C CYS A 503 56.79 11.19 16.87
N ALA A 504 56.18 10.76 15.76
CA ALA A 504 56.26 11.20 14.37
C ALA A 504 54.94 10.74 13.63
#